data_8980afa6035affe6161595ebd5edefe5
#
_entry.id   8980afa6035affe6161595ebd5edefe5
#
_cell.length_a   1.000
_cell.length_b   1.000
_cell.length_c   1.000
_cell.angle_alpha   90.00
_cell.angle_beta   90.00
_cell.angle_gamma   90.00
#
_symmetry.space_group_name_H-M   'P 1'
#
loop_
_entity.id
_entity.type
_entity.pdbx_description
1 polymer ?
#
loop_
_entity_poly.entity_id
_entity_poly.type
_entity_poly.pdbx_seq_one_letter_code
_entity_poly.pdbx_strand_id
1 'polypeptide(L)'
;MTVAALYDIHGNLAALEAVLAELPDDATILIGGDICAGGEQPSETLARLRGLGDRVVWLRGNADRELHPGEEGLAPADFLEKARAELSEEEIEFLHELPPTQRIGDVLYCHASPRNDLDIFTERTPEERISSLFDALDVPTVVCGHTHTQFERTVAGVRVVNAGSVGMPYEEEPGAYWLLDLVHRRTPYDGAELRATREEAVSEFTERGL
;
A
#
# COMPACT_ATOMS: atom_id res chain seq x y z
N MET A 1 -13.30 -5.50 16.25
CA MET A 1 -13.25 -5.74 14.79
C MET A 1 -11.79 -5.82 14.44
N THR A 2 -11.33 -6.95 13.96
CA THR A 2 -9.92 -7.14 13.55
C THR A 2 -9.73 -6.62 12.13
N VAL A 3 -8.69 -5.82 11.91
CA VAL A 3 -8.37 -5.22 10.61
C VAL A 3 -6.98 -5.68 10.17
N ALA A 4 -6.93 -6.34 9.01
CA ALA A 4 -5.68 -6.59 8.28
C ALA A 4 -5.51 -5.52 7.22
N ALA A 5 -4.39 -4.78 7.23
CA ALA A 5 -4.11 -3.76 6.22
C ALA A 5 -2.98 -4.22 5.30
N LEU A 6 -3.33 -4.40 4.03
CA LEU A 6 -2.48 -4.89 2.95
C LEU A 6 -2.27 -3.77 1.94
N TYR A 7 -1.03 -3.36 1.75
CA TYR A 7 -0.61 -2.27 0.87
C TYR A 7 0.33 -2.80 -0.21
N ASP A 8 0.36 -2.13 -1.35
CA ASP A 8 1.41 -2.32 -2.35
C ASP A 8 1.56 -3.79 -2.75
N ILE A 9 0.43 -4.40 -3.20
CA ILE A 9 0.36 -5.82 -3.58
C ILE A 9 1.04 -6.06 -4.93
N HIS A 10 0.94 -5.06 -5.84
CA HIS A 10 1.65 -5.05 -7.11
C HIS A 10 1.49 -6.32 -7.95
N GLY A 11 0.29 -6.88 -8.06
CA GLY A 11 0.05 -8.07 -8.88
C GLY A 11 0.83 -9.32 -8.44
N ASN A 12 1.27 -9.38 -7.19
CA ASN A 12 1.97 -10.53 -6.62
C ASN A 12 0.99 -11.46 -5.90
N LEU A 13 0.36 -12.33 -6.68
CA LEU A 13 -0.65 -13.27 -6.17
C LEU A 13 -0.07 -14.23 -5.12
N ALA A 14 1.18 -14.68 -5.29
CA ALA A 14 1.80 -15.61 -4.35
C ALA A 14 1.97 -14.99 -2.96
N ALA A 15 2.42 -13.73 -2.91
CA ALA A 15 2.51 -12.96 -1.67
C ALA A 15 1.14 -12.75 -1.03
N LEU A 16 0.15 -12.37 -1.83
CA LEU A 16 -1.22 -12.18 -1.37
C LEU A 16 -1.81 -13.45 -0.76
N GLU A 17 -1.70 -14.60 -1.44
CA GLU A 17 -2.22 -15.88 -0.95
C GLU A 17 -1.54 -16.31 0.36
N ALA A 18 -0.24 -16.09 0.49
CA ALA A 18 0.48 -16.38 1.71
C ALA A 18 -0.06 -15.55 2.90
N VAL A 19 -0.29 -14.25 2.69
CA VAL A 19 -0.89 -13.39 3.72
C VAL A 19 -2.32 -13.81 4.03
N LEU A 20 -3.16 -14.07 3.02
CA LEU A 20 -4.55 -14.47 3.20
C LEU A 20 -4.68 -15.77 4.01
N ALA A 21 -3.70 -16.69 3.90
CA ALA A 21 -3.67 -17.94 4.66
C ALA A 21 -3.42 -17.74 6.17
N GLU A 22 -2.86 -16.60 6.58
CA GLU A 22 -2.61 -16.25 7.99
C GLU A 22 -3.74 -15.41 8.61
N LEU A 23 -4.68 -14.90 7.79
CA LEU A 23 -5.72 -14.00 8.29
C LEU A 23 -6.82 -14.74 9.05
N PRO A 24 -7.32 -14.18 10.16
CA PRO A 24 -8.56 -14.64 10.77
C PRO A 24 -9.74 -14.60 9.77
N ASP A 25 -10.63 -15.61 9.83
CA ASP A 25 -11.76 -15.73 8.92
C ASP A 25 -12.72 -14.53 8.97
N ASP A 26 -12.81 -13.86 10.11
CA ASP A 26 -13.67 -12.71 10.38
C ASP A 26 -12.96 -11.35 10.27
N ALA A 27 -11.68 -11.33 9.85
CA ALA A 27 -10.95 -10.09 9.67
C ALA A 27 -11.52 -9.26 8.51
N THR A 28 -11.67 -7.96 8.75
CA THR A 28 -11.83 -6.96 7.67
C THR A 28 -10.47 -6.76 7.02
N ILE A 29 -10.43 -6.81 5.69
CA ILE A 29 -9.20 -6.68 4.91
C ILE A 29 -9.21 -5.30 4.24
N LEU A 30 -8.38 -4.38 4.72
CA LEU A 30 -8.17 -3.10 4.06
C LEU A 30 -7.10 -3.27 2.98
N ILE A 31 -7.44 -2.93 1.75
CA ILE A 31 -6.51 -2.87 0.62
C ILE A 31 -6.10 -1.42 0.43
N GLY A 32 -4.81 -1.16 0.65
CA GLY A 32 -4.21 0.17 0.75
C GLY A 32 -3.65 0.76 -0.55
N GLY A 33 -4.12 0.26 -1.70
CA GLY A 33 -3.70 0.74 -3.01
C GLY A 33 -2.50 0.02 -3.60
N ASP A 34 -2.16 0.39 -4.83
CA ASP A 34 -1.12 -0.22 -5.68
C ASP A 34 -1.32 -1.74 -5.81
N ILE A 35 -2.50 -2.09 -6.33
CA ILE A 35 -3.03 -3.46 -6.31
C ILE A 35 -2.42 -4.31 -7.41
N CYS A 36 -2.39 -3.79 -8.65
CA CYS A 36 -2.15 -4.59 -9.85
C CYS A 36 -0.81 -4.34 -10.53
N ALA A 37 -0.38 -3.07 -10.69
CA ALA A 37 0.78 -2.72 -11.48
C ALA A 37 2.10 -3.12 -10.82
N GLY A 38 3.03 -3.76 -11.58
CA GLY A 38 4.40 -4.06 -11.14
C GLY A 38 4.76 -5.53 -11.01
N GLY A 39 3.79 -6.41 -10.83
CA GLY A 39 3.99 -7.87 -10.72
C GLY A 39 3.59 -8.65 -11.97
N GLU A 40 3.48 -9.97 -11.81
CA GLU A 40 3.28 -10.90 -12.92
C GLU A 40 1.81 -11.32 -13.12
N GLN A 41 0.92 -11.05 -12.15
CA GLN A 41 -0.46 -11.59 -12.12
C GLN A 41 -1.47 -10.51 -11.71
N PRO A 42 -1.57 -9.37 -12.45
CA PRO A 42 -2.45 -8.26 -12.09
C PRO A 42 -3.93 -8.67 -12.07
N SER A 43 -4.41 -9.36 -13.11
CA SER A 43 -5.82 -9.75 -13.25
C SER A 43 -6.24 -10.79 -12.20
N GLU A 44 -5.41 -11.82 -11.99
CA GLU A 44 -5.68 -12.85 -10.99
C GLU A 44 -5.66 -12.29 -9.57
N THR A 45 -4.76 -11.36 -9.29
CA THR A 45 -4.68 -10.66 -7.99
C THR A 45 -5.96 -9.88 -7.72
N LEU A 46 -6.44 -9.11 -8.69
CA LEU A 46 -7.69 -8.35 -8.57
C LEU A 46 -8.89 -9.28 -8.43
N ALA A 47 -8.98 -10.33 -9.24
CA ALA A 47 -10.04 -11.32 -9.17
C ALA A 47 -10.07 -12.02 -7.81
N ARG A 48 -8.90 -12.37 -7.27
CA ARG A 48 -8.77 -12.99 -5.95
C ARG A 48 -9.29 -12.10 -4.84
N LEU A 49 -8.95 -10.82 -4.86
CA LEU A 49 -9.41 -9.84 -3.87
C LEU A 49 -10.92 -9.60 -3.99
N ARG A 50 -11.45 -9.43 -5.21
CA ARG A 50 -12.90 -9.30 -5.44
C ARG A 50 -13.67 -10.53 -4.94
N GLY A 51 -13.09 -11.73 -5.05
CA GLY A 51 -13.66 -12.98 -4.54
C GLY A 51 -13.80 -13.05 -3.00
N LEU A 52 -13.17 -12.13 -2.24
CA LEU A 52 -13.34 -12.03 -0.80
C LEU A 52 -14.62 -11.27 -0.39
N GLY A 53 -15.28 -10.62 -1.34
CA GLY A 53 -16.57 -9.96 -1.14
C GLY A 53 -16.54 -8.84 -0.10
N ASP A 54 -17.57 -8.81 0.75
CA ASP A 54 -17.77 -7.73 1.74
C ASP A 54 -16.70 -7.67 2.85
N ARG A 55 -15.76 -8.61 2.87
CA ARG A 55 -14.62 -8.55 3.79
C ARG A 55 -13.61 -7.47 3.39
N VAL A 56 -13.63 -7.00 2.14
CA VAL A 56 -12.64 -6.07 1.61
C VAL A 56 -13.14 -4.63 1.67
N VAL A 57 -12.32 -3.78 2.26
CA VAL A 57 -12.44 -2.33 2.22
C VAL A 57 -11.31 -1.79 1.33
N TRP A 58 -11.69 -1.05 0.29
CA TRP A 58 -10.77 -0.62 -0.75
C TRP A 58 -10.38 0.84 -0.61
N LEU A 59 -9.12 1.15 -0.89
CA LEU A 59 -8.68 2.49 -1.24
C LEU A 59 -7.68 2.43 -2.41
N ARG A 60 -7.53 3.55 -3.12
CA ARG A 60 -6.73 3.69 -4.33
C ARG A 60 -5.31 4.12 -4.01
N GLY A 61 -4.32 3.48 -4.66
CA GLY A 61 -2.95 3.96 -4.75
C GLY A 61 -2.69 4.80 -6.01
N ASN A 62 -1.48 5.32 -6.14
CA ASN A 62 -1.10 6.09 -7.33
C ASN A 62 -1.05 5.20 -8.57
N ALA A 63 -0.50 3.98 -8.48
CA ALA A 63 -0.43 3.11 -9.64
C ALA A 63 -1.82 2.64 -10.10
N ASP A 64 -2.79 2.47 -9.19
CA ASP A 64 -4.18 2.17 -9.56
C ASP A 64 -4.81 3.33 -10.34
N ARG A 65 -4.59 4.58 -9.91
CA ARG A 65 -5.04 5.79 -10.61
C ARG A 65 -4.36 5.93 -11.98
N GLU A 66 -3.05 5.75 -12.02
CA GLU A 66 -2.21 5.92 -13.20
C GLU A 66 -2.45 4.85 -14.28
N LEU A 67 -3.12 3.74 -13.96
CA LEU A 67 -3.63 2.78 -14.96
C LEU A 67 -4.65 3.43 -15.90
N HIS A 68 -5.44 4.42 -15.43
CA HIS A 68 -6.41 5.10 -16.27
C HIS A 68 -5.71 6.02 -17.30
N PRO A 69 -6.15 6.02 -18.59
CA PRO A 69 -5.54 6.86 -19.61
C PRO A 69 -5.61 8.37 -19.29
N GLY A 70 -4.48 9.06 -19.41
CA GLY A 70 -4.38 10.50 -19.16
C GLY A 70 -3.96 10.88 -17.75
N GLU A 71 -3.86 9.93 -16.85
CA GLU A 71 -3.29 10.14 -15.52
C GLU A 71 -1.76 10.10 -15.56
N GLU A 72 -1.14 10.97 -14.74
CA GLU A 72 0.32 11.04 -14.58
C GLU A 72 0.69 10.84 -13.10
N GLY A 73 1.89 10.29 -12.84
CA GLY A 73 2.37 10.09 -11.50
C GLY A 73 3.76 9.46 -11.42
N LEU A 74 3.97 8.52 -10.49
CA LEU A 74 5.28 7.97 -10.14
C LEU A 74 5.48 6.52 -10.59
N ALA A 75 4.41 5.82 -10.98
CA ALA A 75 4.52 4.41 -11.37
C ALA A 75 5.35 4.25 -12.66
N PRO A 76 6.30 3.30 -12.72
CA PRO A 76 7.08 3.03 -13.92
C PRO A 76 6.17 2.68 -15.11
N ALA A 77 6.48 3.24 -16.29
CA ALA A 77 5.64 3.08 -17.49
C ALA A 77 5.48 1.61 -17.90
N ASP A 78 6.54 0.82 -17.79
CA ASP A 78 6.52 -0.61 -18.09
C ASP A 78 5.61 -1.41 -17.14
N PHE A 79 5.49 -0.99 -15.87
CA PHE A 79 4.55 -1.59 -14.92
C PHE A 79 3.10 -1.34 -15.34
N LEU A 80 2.81 -0.09 -15.74
CA LEU A 80 1.48 0.30 -16.20
C LEU A 80 1.11 -0.36 -17.52
N GLU A 81 2.03 -0.42 -18.48
CA GLU A 81 1.81 -1.06 -19.78
C GLU A 81 1.52 -2.56 -19.62
N LYS A 82 2.29 -3.26 -18.78
CA LYS A 82 2.06 -4.68 -18.48
C LYS A 82 0.69 -4.91 -17.85
N ALA A 83 0.34 -4.15 -16.82
CA ALA A 83 -0.93 -4.30 -16.14
C ALA A 83 -2.13 -3.97 -17.07
N ARG A 84 -2.02 -2.91 -17.90
CA ARG A 84 -3.04 -2.56 -18.91
C ARG A 84 -3.23 -3.63 -19.99
N ALA A 85 -2.21 -4.41 -20.28
CA ALA A 85 -2.31 -5.50 -21.26
C ALA A 85 -3.14 -6.69 -20.75
N GLU A 86 -3.29 -6.84 -19.43
CA GLU A 86 -3.98 -7.96 -18.80
C GLU A 86 -5.32 -7.58 -18.16
N LEU A 87 -5.51 -6.32 -17.81
CA LEU A 87 -6.73 -5.80 -17.21
C LEU A 87 -7.72 -5.35 -18.29
N SER A 88 -9.00 -5.60 -18.06
CA SER A 88 -10.08 -5.02 -18.87
C SER A 88 -10.29 -3.54 -18.57
N GLU A 89 -10.94 -2.81 -19.49
CA GLU A 89 -11.32 -1.41 -19.27
C GLU A 89 -12.21 -1.23 -18.02
N GLU A 90 -13.11 -2.19 -17.76
CA GLU A 90 -13.96 -2.17 -16.55
C GLU A 90 -13.15 -2.34 -15.26
N GLU A 91 -12.11 -3.15 -15.28
CA GLU A 91 -11.22 -3.33 -14.14
C GLU A 91 -10.35 -2.10 -13.88
N ILE A 92 -9.84 -1.46 -14.93
CA ILE A 92 -9.10 -0.20 -14.84
C ILE A 92 -10.00 0.91 -14.28
N GLU A 93 -11.23 1.04 -14.77
CA GLU A 93 -12.19 2.03 -14.27
C GLU A 93 -12.53 1.77 -12.80
N PHE A 94 -12.76 0.50 -12.42
CA PHE A 94 -12.98 0.13 -11.02
C PHE A 94 -11.82 0.58 -10.12
N LEU A 95 -10.57 0.34 -10.52
CA LEU A 95 -9.39 0.74 -9.74
C LEU A 95 -9.27 2.26 -9.64
N HIS A 96 -9.56 2.97 -10.74
CA HIS A 96 -9.53 4.44 -10.80
C HIS A 96 -10.59 5.09 -9.90
N GLU A 97 -11.79 4.50 -9.81
CA GLU A 97 -12.90 5.02 -9.00
C GLU A 97 -12.79 4.71 -7.49
N LEU A 98 -11.83 3.89 -7.06
CA LEU A 98 -11.64 3.60 -5.65
C LEU A 98 -11.40 4.89 -4.84
N PRO A 99 -11.91 4.98 -3.60
CA PRO A 99 -11.72 6.16 -2.77
C PRO A 99 -10.24 6.37 -2.41
N PRO A 100 -9.75 7.62 -2.31
CA PRO A 100 -8.35 7.89 -1.96
C PRO A 100 -8.01 7.64 -0.50
N THR A 101 -9.02 7.61 0.38
CA THR A 101 -8.86 7.37 1.81
C THR A 101 -10.02 6.55 2.36
N GLN A 102 -9.78 5.86 3.47
CA GLN A 102 -10.81 5.16 4.25
C GLN A 102 -10.65 5.46 5.73
N ARG A 103 -11.76 5.52 6.47
CA ARG A 103 -11.76 5.65 7.92
C ARG A 103 -12.41 4.44 8.55
N ILE A 104 -11.69 3.75 9.42
CA ILE A 104 -12.22 2.63 10.22
C ILE A 104 -11.99 2.96 11.70
N GLY A 105 -13.07 3.25 12.42
CA GLY A 105 -12.96 3.74 13.79
C GLY A 105 -12.19 5.05 13.89
N ASP A 106 -11.15 5.06 14.71
CA ASP A 106 -10.27 6.21 14.95
C ASP A 106 -9.01 6.19 14.05
N VAL A 107 -8.97 5.35 13.01
CA VAL A 107 -7.83 5.24 12.10
C VAL A 107 -8.22 5.74 10.73
N LEU A 108 -7.42 6.65 10.18
CA LEU A 108 -7.45 7.06 8.78
C LEU A 108 -6.44 6.24 7.98
N TYR A 109 -6.90 5.63 6.90
CA TYR A 109 -6.08 4.90 5.95
C TYR A 109 -5.98 5.70 4.66
N CYS A 110 -4.78 5.88 4.14
CA CYS A 110 -4.47 6.53 2.86
C CYS A 110 -3.34 5.76 2.17
N HIS A 111 -3.12 5.97 0.86
CA HIS A 111 -2.01 5.28 0.19
C HIS A 111 -0.66 5.85 0.63
N ALA A 112 -0.38 7.11 0.34
CA ALA A 112 0.87 7.78 0.68
C ALA A 112 0.72 8.73 1.87
N SER A 113 -0.16 9.74 1.75
CA SER A 113 -0.45 10.69 2.82
C SER A 113 -1.94 11.05 2.86
N PRO A 114 -2.43 11.69 3.94
CA PRO A 114 -3.80 12.21 3.96
C PRO A 114 -4.11 13.24 2.86
N ARG A 115 -3.06 13.85 2.28
CA ARG A 115 -3.18 14.90 1.25
C ARG A 115 -3.32 14.33 -0.16
N ASN A 116 -2.56 13.28 -0.49
CA ASN A 116 -2.54 12.68 -1.83
C ASN A 116 -1.88 11.28 -1.83
N ASP A 117 -1.84 10.67 -3.01
CA ASP A 117 -1.27 9.34 -3.27
C ASP A 117 0.19 9.36 -3.77
N LEU A 118 0.88 10.51 -3.72
CA LEU A 118 2.22 10.71 -4.29
C LEU A 118 3.27 11.17 -3.27
N ASP A 119 2.87 11.63 -2.09
CA ASP A 119 3.79 12.15 -1.09
C ASP A 119 4.76 11.07 -0.60
N ILE A 120 6.06 11.34 -0.69
CA ILE A 120 7.10 10.41 -0.26
C ILE A 120 7.71 10.89 1.06
N PHE A 121 7.66 10.06 2.10
CA PHE A 121 8.35 10.27 3.36
C PHE A 121 8.68 8.94 4.04
N THR A 122 9.70 8.95 4.89
CA THR A 122 10.19 7.77 5.62
C THR A 122 10.28 8.06 7.11
N GLU A 123 10.73 7.08 7.89
CA GLU A 123 11.05 7.29 9.30
C GLU A 123 12.14 8.35 9.52
N ARG A 124 12.99 8.62 8.53
CA ARG A 124 14.11 9.58 8.59
C ARG A 124 13.75 10.97 8.08
N THR A 125 12.61 11.14 7.42
CA THR A 125 12.19 12.46 6.91
C THR A 125 11.99 13.43 8.09
N PRO A 126 12.64 14.61 8.09
CA PRO A 126 12.48 15.60 9.15
C PRO A 126 11.02 15.99 9.38
N GLU A 127 10.58 16.06 10.65
CA GLU A 127 9.17 16.32 10.99
C GLU A 127 8.66 17.65 10.42
N GLU A 128 9.50 18.68 10.42
CA GLU A 128 9.15 20.01 9.89
C GLU A 128 8.78 20.01 8.40
N ARG A 129 9.19 18.98 7.64
CA ARG A 129 8.85 18.83 6.22
C ARG A 129 7.47 18.20 6.01
N ILE A 130 7.00 17.41 6.97
CA ILE A 130 5.79 16.59 6.83
C ILE A 130 4.70 16.91 7.86
N SER A 131 4.97 17.74 8.87
CA SER A 131 3.99 18.04 9.94
C SER A 131 2.68 18.60 9.40
N SER A 132 2.72 19.42 8.34
CA SER A 132 1.52 19.99 7.73
C SER A 132 0.60 18.97 7.06
N LEU A 133 1.05 17.73 6.84
CA LEU A 133 0.21 16.64 6.35
C LEU A 133 -0.72 16.08 7.43
N PHE A 134 -0.39 16.31 8.71
CA PHE A 134 -1.01 15.64 9.86
C PHE A 134 -1.60 16.60 10.90
N ASP A 135 -1.20 17.87 10.94
CA ASP A 135 -1.51 18.83 12.02
C ASP A 135 -2.99 19.21 12.13
N ALA A 136 -3.80 19.02 11.09
CA ALA A 136 -5.21 19.37 11.06
C ALA A 136 -6.15 18.15 11.11
N LEU A 137 -5.63 16.95 11.38
CA LEU A 137 -6.44 15.74 11.39
C LEU A 137 -7.20 15.57 12.70
N ASP A 138 -8.43 15.05 12.60
CA ASP A 138 -9.29 14.69 13.72
C ASP A 138 -9.20 13.21 14.13
N VAL A 139 -8.09 12.55 13.74
CA VAL A 139 -7.80 11.15 14.05
C VAL A 139 -6.47 11.00 14.78
N PRO A 140 -6.36 10.08 15.76
CA PRO A 140 -5.11 9.86 16.47
C PRO A 140 -4.11 9.03 15.68
N THR A 141 -4.56 8.30 14.64
CA THR A 141 -3.71 7.37 13.90
C THR A 141 -3.96 7.45 12.39
N VAL A 142 -2.88 7.48 11.62
CA VAL A 142 -2.86 7.34 10.16
C VAL A 142 -2.07 6.10 9.78
N VAL A 143 -2.61 5.30 8.86
CA VAL A 143 -1.91 4.17 8.23
C VAL A 143 -1.67 4.48 6.76
N CYS A 144 -0.46 4.21 6.28
CA CYS A 144 -0.05 4.41 4.88
C CYS A 144 0.85 3.27 4.37
N GLY A 145 1.24 3.33 3.10
CA GLY A 145 2.16 2.44 2.41
C GLY A 145 3.11 3.23 1.50
N HIS A 146 3.07 2.96 0.18
CA HIS A 146 3.73 3.69 -0.90
C HIS A 146 5.26 3.61 -0.92
N THR A 147 5.95 3.73 0.21
CA THR A 147 7.41 3.64 0.30
C THR A 147 7.91 2.22 0.55
N HIS A 148 7.02 1.24 0.63
CA HIS A 148 7.29 -0.20 0.74
C HIS A 148 8.16 -0.62 1.94
N THR A 149 8.34 0.27 2.94
CA THR A 149 9.13 0.02 4.14
C THR A 149 8.27 0.16 5.39
N GLN A 150 8.31 -0.81 6.29
CA GLN A 150 7.56 -0.72 7.55
C GLN A 150 8.23 0.27 8.50
N PHE A 151 7.47 1.22 9.03
CA PHE A 151 7.89 2.07 10.13
C PHE A 151 6.71 2.59 10.94
N GLU A 152 7.01 3.08 12.11
CA GLU A 152 6.07 3.79 12.98
C GLU A 152 6.76 5.02 13.58
N ARG A 153 6.06 6.14 13.59
CA ARG A 153 6.52 7.39 14.22
C ARG A 153 5.34 8.26 14.61
N THR A 154 5.60 9.25 15.45
CA THR A 154 4.64 10.32 15.73
C THR A 154 5.01 11.57 14.93
N VAL A 155 4.02 12.19 14.28
CA VAL A 155 4.17 13.45 13.51
C VAL A 155 3.01 14.37 13.90
N ALA A 156 3.30 15.58 14.35
CA ALA A 156 2.30 16.56 14.79
C ALA A 156 1.28 15.99 15.81
N GLY A 157 1.71 15.05 16.65
CA GLY A 157 0.85 14.38 17.64
C GLY A 157 0.03 13.20 17.10
N VAL A 158 0.08 12.92 15.81
CA VAL A 158 -0.59 11.78 15.16
C VAL A 158 0.37 10.60 15.08
N ARG A 159 -0.10 9.40 15.45
CA ARG A 159 0.61 8.14 15.21
C ARG A 159 0.55 7.79 13.73
N VAL A 160 1.69 7.73 13.06
CA VAL A 160 1.80 7.36 11.64
C VAL A 160 2.45 5.98 11.52
N VAL A 161 1.76 5.04 10.87
CA VAL A 161 2.20 3.66 10.70
C VAL A 161 2.26 3.35 9.22
N ASN A 162 3.44 3.00 8.70
CA ASN A 162 3.57 2.49 7.34
C ASN A 162 3.49 0.96 7.35
N ALA A 163 2.60 0.41 6.54
CA ALA A 163 2.33 -1.02 6.48
C ALA A 163 3.44 -1.83 5.79
N GLY A 164 4.33 -1.18 5.06
CA GLY A 164 5.25 -1.84 4.14
C GLY A 164 4.54 -2.27 2.85
N SER A 165 5.06 -3.28 2.18
CA SER A 165 4.48 -3.79 0.93
C SER A 165 4.28 -5.30 1.01
N VAL A 166 3.13 -5.77 0.54
CA VAL A 166 2.84 -7.20 0.41
C VAL A 166 3.64 -7.79 -0.76
N GLY A 167 3.64 -7.12 -1.90
CA GLY A 167 4.16 -7.70 -3.14
C GLY A 167 5.55 -7.26 -3.55
N MET A 168 6.03 -6.10 -3.03
CA MET A 168 7.27 -5.48 -3.49
C MET A 168 8.03 -4.78 -2.34
N PRO A 169 8.34 -5.48 -1.25
CA PRO A 169 8.95 -4.87 -0.07
C PRO A 169 10.39 -4.42 -0.31
N TYR A 170 10.75 -3.31 0.36
CA TYR A 170 12.12 -2.83 0.52
C TYR A 170 12.52 -2.99 1.99
N GLU A 171 12.95 -4.20 2.35
CA GLU A 171 13.20 -4.59 3.73
C GLU A 171 14.53 -5.39 3.85
N GLU A 172 14.86 -5.88 5.06
CA GLU A 172 16.07 -6.67 5.29
C GLU A 172 15.89 -8.14 4.87
N GLU A 173 14.67 -8.66 4.97
CA GLU A 173 14.37 -10.06 4.68
C GLU A 173 13.25 -10.19 3.65
N PRO A 174 13.34 -11.16 2.70
CA PRO A 174 12.25 -11.42 1.75
C PRO A 174 10.97 -11.88 2.45
N GLY A 175 9.81 -11.43 1.95
CA GLY A 175 8.49 -11.80 2.46
C GLY A 175 7.44 -10.75 2.12
N ALA A 176 6.20 -11.02 2.49
CA ALA A 176 5.12 -10.05 2.40
C ALA A 176 5.00 -9.27 3.73
N TYR A 177 4.92 -7.95 3.66
CA TYR A 177 4.85 -7.07 4.83
C TYR A 177 3.48 -6.41 4.89
N TRP A 178 2.83 -6.45 6.06
CA TRP A 178 1.45 -6.01 6.27
C TRP A 178 1.17 -5.70 7.74
N LEU A 179 -0.06 -5.26 8.06
CA LEU A 179 -0.47 -4.97 9.45
C LEU A 179 -1.65 -5.85 9.86
N LEU A 180 -1.64 -6.32 11.10
CA LEU A 180 -2.81 -6.85 11.79
C LEU A 180 -3.07 -6.03 13.05
N ASP A 181 -4.23 -5.36 13.12
CA ASP A 181 -4.58 -4.46 14.23
C ASP A 181 -3.46 -3.46 14.56
N LEU A 182 -2.91 -2.83 13.53
CA LEU A 182 -1.78 -1.87 13.59
C LEU A 182 -0.44 -2.46 14.07
N VAL A 183 -0.33 -3.78 14.13
CA VAL A 183 0.93 -4.48 14.46
C VAL A 183 1.59 -4.96 13.17
N HIS A 184 2.85 -4.58 12.96
CA HIS A 184 3.66 -5.03 11.83
C HIS A 184 3.78 -6.56 11.78
N ARG A 185 3.59 -7.12 10.59
CA ARG A 185 3.69 -8.55 10.27
C ARG A 185 4.58 -8.76 9.07
N ARG A 186 5.20 -9.93 9.03
CA ARG A 186 5.93 -10.44 7.86
C ARG A 186 5.54 -11.90 7.65
N THR A 187 5.13 -12.23 6.44
CA THR A 187 4.81 -13.58 6.00
C THR A 187 5.86 -14.04 4.98
N PRO A 188 6.72 -15.02 5.29
CA PRO A 188 7.59 -15.62 4.29
C PRO A 188 6.78 -16.46 3.29
N TYR A 189 7.17 -16.46 2.02
CA TYR A 189 6.57 -17.30 0.99
C TYR A 189 7.62 -17.74 -0.05
N ASP A 190 7.35 -18.82 -0.79
CA ASP A 190 8.25 -19.33 -1.81
C ASP A 190 8.33 -18.35 -2.99
N GLY A 191 9.57 -18.04 -3.41
CA GLY A 191 9.82 -17.07 -4.48
C GLY A 191 9.84 -15.61 -4.02
N ALA A 192 9.78 -15.35 -2.71
CA ALA A 192 9.92 -13.99 -2.19
C ALA A 192 11.31 -13.43 -2.48
N GLU A 193 11.37 -12.25 -3.08
CA GLU A 193 12.60 -11.54 -3.42
C GLU A 193 12.53 -10.09 -2.90
N LEU A 194 13.71 -9.50 -2.67
CA LEU A 194 13.87 -8.07 -2.39
C LEU A 194 14.37 -7.37 -3.64
N ARG A 195 13.77 -6.26 -4.03
CA ARG A 195 14.26 -5.42 -5.14
C ARG A 195 15.31 -4.41 -4.68
N ALA A 196 15.25 -3.99 -3.42
CA ALA A 196 16.23 -3.15 -2.76
C ALA A 196 16.25 -3.46 -1.26
N THR A 197 17.36 -3.15 -0.61
CA THR A 197 17.45 -3.21 0.86
C THR A 197 16.71 -2.02 1.47
N ARG A 198 16.32 -2.17 2.74
CA ARG A 198 15.69 -1.09 3.51
C ARG A 198 16.56 0.18 3.54
N GLU A 199 17.87 0.03 3.78
CA GLU A 199 18.79 1.17 3.86
C GLU A 199 18.86 1.95 2.54
N GLU A 200 18.95 1.27 1.39
CA GLU A 200 18.94 1.90 0.07
C GLU A 200 17.63 2.66 -0.18
N ALA A 201 16.49 2.02 0.06
CA ALA A 201 15.18 2.61 -0.16
C ALA A 201 14.92 3.81 0.76
N VAL A 202 15.17 3.67 2.07
CA VAL A 202 14.97 4.76 3.03
C VAL A 202 15.88 5.94 2.73
N SER A 203 17.13 5.71 2.33
CA SER A 203 18.06 6.78 1.94
C SER A 203 17.54 7.53 0.71
N GLU A 204 17.22 6.82 -0.36
CA GLU A 204 16.71 7.40 -1.61
C GLU A 204 15.41 8.20 -1.38
N PHE A 205 14.43 7.61 -0.71
CA PHE A 205 13.14 8.26 -0.49
C PHE A 205 13.22 9.44 0.48
N THR A 206 14.14 9.42 1.45
CA THR A 206 14.37 10.58 2.33
C THR A 206 14.95 11.76 1.56
N GLU A 207 15.81 11.50 0.58
CA GLU A 207 16.41 12.54 -0.27
C GLU A 207 15.42 13.08 -1.31
N ARG A 208 14.63 12.22 -1.95
CA ARG A 208 13.65 12.57 -3.00
C ARG A 208 12.35 13.13 -2.45
N GLY A 209 11.99 12.75 -1.24
CA GLY A 209 10.71 13.09 -0.62
C GLY A 209 10.55 14.55 -0.22
N LEU A 210 9.43 14.85 0.40
CA LEU A 210 8.97 16.18 0.86
C LEU A 210 9.96 16.91 1.77
#